data_b5130aeb79d523f381361dac3e43c0bd
#
_entry.id   b5130aeb79d523f381361dac3e43c0bd
#
_cell.length_a   1.000
_cell.length_b   1.000
_cell.length_c   1.000
_cell.angle_alpha   90.00
_cell.angle_beta   90.00
_cell.angle_gamma   90.00
#
_symmetry.space_group_name_H-M   'P 1'
#
loop_
_entity.id
_entity.type
_entity.pdbx_description
1 polymer ?
#
loop_
_entity_poly.entity_id
_entity_poly.type
_entity_poly.pdbx_seq_one_letter_code
_entity_poly.pdbx_strand_id
1 'polypeptide(L)'
;MEIGDHIDNYIITEVMHGGMSEVYRVMIEGAPIRFVLKRLKEGATEEQLKLFRREMRILQRLKHIHIIEVLEEHYDDECPYYVMPSCNKSLVDVATSNDNYNKVILSLQMCEGIQFMHNSDVRHRDIKPQNILIKDGIVKVADFGLSRFVERDTTTLTSTSLAAGTTGYMPPEYSKGKFKDGTIQGDVYMVGKTLYYLFSKGGDVSNIRINRIPLQIAAIVEKATQDNPEDRYSSLAPIIDALNEFKFSLEAIDRQPKSIKEIKEKYKKGTTEYIEEIYKHIISLPEESMKWGDSLRKLSNEDLVEMLKYKRDCINAIASHFMECIGNTSDYIQFDDIDQFVRFTKYIVSINNDIATNQQLLSFFLELSVTYNRWPSMNILSSILNEAVNTDLEHYRLFIYNHKSLLREIQPNLGVDYKFNSDISRIIAK
;
A
#
# COMPACT_ATOMS: atom_id res chain seq x y z
N MET A 1 -1.55 -2.51 -39.75
CA MET A 1 -0.19 -2.75 -40.24
C MET A 1 0.35 -4.02 -39.62
N GLU A 2 1.26 -4.74 -40.30
CA GLU A 2 1.76 -6.04 -39.89
C GLU A 2 3.28 -5.99 -39.62
N ILE A 3 3.82 -7.08 -39.05
CA ILE A 3 5.27 -7.21 -38.81
C ILE A 3 6.00 -7.16 -40.17
N GLY A 4 7.02 -6.33 -40.29
CA GLY A 4 7.78 -6.06 -41.48
C GLY A 4 7.33 -4.82 -42.27
N ASP A 5 6.17 -4.26 -41.96
CA ASP A 5 5.73 -2.98 -42.53
C ASP A 5 6.60 -1.83 -42.04
N HIS A 6 6.63 -0.75 -42.82
CA HIS A 6 7.41 0.44 -42.53
C HIS A 6 6.49 1.62 -42.18
N ILE A 7 6.88 2.39 -41.17
CA ILE A 7 6.38 3.73 -40.87
C ILE A 7 7.59 4.67 -40.93
N ASP A 8 7.69 5.46 -41.98
CA ASP A 8 8.89 6.25 -42.31
C ASP A 8 10.17 5.38 -42.28
N ASN A 9 11.13 5.69 -41.41
CA ASN A 9 12.36 4.92 -41.24
C ASN A 9 12.26 3.74 -40.25
N TYR A 10 11.09 3.47 -39.73
CA TYR A 10 10.87 2.46 -38.69
C TYR A 10 10.27 1.19 -39.27
N ILE A 11 10.88 0.05 -38.96
CA ILE A 11 10.41 -1.30 -39.33
C ILE A 11 9.65 -1.88 -38.13
N ILE A 12 8.41 -2.32 -38.35
CA ILE A 12 7.59 -2.97 -37.30
C ILE A 12 8.14 -4.35 -36.99
N THR A 13 8.53 -4.57 -35.73
CA THR A 13 9.00 -5.89 -35.25
C THR A 13 7.98 -6.63 -34.38
N GLU A 14 7.04 -5.91 -33.79
CA GLU A 14 5.95 -6.47 -32.99
C GLU A 14 4.76 -5.52 -32.98
N VAL A 15 3.56 -6.08 -33.06
CA VAL A 15 2.30 -5.32 -32.99
C VAL A 15 1.67 -5.52 -31.62
N MET A 16 1.44 -4.43 -30.89
CA MET A 16 0.77 -4.43 -29.60
C MET A 16 -0.60 -3.74 -29.73
N HIS A 17 -1.67 -4.43 -29.39
CA HIS A 17 -3.01 -3.86 -29.55
C HIS A 17 -3.35 -2.90 -28.39
N GLY A 18 -3.71 -1.68 -28.70
CA GLY A 18 -4.22 -0.66 -27.78
C GLY A 18 -5.68 -0.28 -28.10
N GLY A 19 -6.29 0.52 -27.23
CA GLY A 19 -7.67 1.01 -27.44
C GLY A 19 -7.81 1.93 -28.64
N MET A 20 -7.52 3.23 -28.48
CA MET A 20 -7.64 4.27 -29.53
C MET A 20 -6.43 4.34 -30.44
N SER A 21 -5.28 3.80 -30.06
CA SER A 21 -4.01 3.83 -30.78
C SER A 21 -3.49 2.42 -31.02
N GLU A 22 -2.64 2.30 -32.03
CA GLU A 22 -1.81 1.16 -32.28
C GLU A 22 -0.43 1.42 -31.68
N VAL A 23 0.15 0.43 -31.04
CA VAL A 23 1.46 0.49 -30.42
C VAL A 23 2.33 -0.56 -31.08
N TYR A 24 3.48 -0.15 -31.60
CA TYR A 24 4.41 -1.02 -32.31
C TYR A 24 5.77 -1.00 -31.62
N ARG A 25 6.39 -2.18 -31.47
CA ARG A 25 7.84 -2.19 -31.33
C ARG A 25 8.47 -2.05 -32.71
N VAL A 26 9.40 -1.13 -32.80
CA VAL A 26 10.05 -0.80 -34.07
C VAL A 26 11.57 -0.75 -33.93
N MET A 27 12.25 -0.89 -35.06
CA MET A 27 13.69 -0.71 -35.18
C MET A 27 13.99 0.14 -36.41
N ILE A 28 15.15 0.81 -36.40
CA ILE A 28 15.70 1.46 -37.60
C ILE A 28 16.59 0.44 -38.29
N GLU A 29 16.54 0.36 -39.63
CA GLU A 29 17.37 -0.56 -40.41
C GLU A 29 18.86 -0.35 -40.14
N GLY A 30 19.55 -1.42 -39.81
CA GLY A 30 20.99 -1.38 -39.48
C GLY A 30 21.33 -0.92 -38.06
N ALA A 31 20.32 -0.55 -37.22
CA ALA A 31 20.57 -0.16 -35.83
C ALA A 31 20.03 -1.26 -34.85
N PRO A 32 20.84 -1.70 -33.85
CA PRO A 32 20.39 -2.70 -32.88
C PRO A 32 19.42 -2.15 -31.83
N ILE A 33 19.08 -0.85 -31.92
CA ILE A 33 18.25 -0.16 -30.91
C ILE A 33 16.79 -0.35 -31.25
N ARG A 34 15.99 -0.70 -30.23
CA ARG A 34 14.54 -0.86 -30.34
C ARG A 34 13.83 0.34 -29.73
N PHE A 35 12.73 0.72 -30.39
CA PHE A 35 11.86 1.82 -29.97
C PHE A 35 10.43 1.31 -29.85
N VAL A 36 9.55 2.12 -29.26
CA VAL A 36 8.11 1.94 -29.29
C VAL A 36 7.52 3.13 -30.03
N LEU A 37 6.72 2.87 -31.05
CA LEU A 37 5.99 3.85 -31.82
C LEU A 37 4.50 3.71 -31.50
N LYS A 38 3.88 4.81 -31.02
CA LYS A 38 2.45 4.87 -30.76
C LYS A 38 1.81 5.77 -31.82
N ARG A 39 0.87 5.20 -32.58
CA ARG A 39 0.19 5.83 -33.72
C ARG A 39 -1.31 5.85 -33.52
N LEU A 40 -1.97 6.93 -33.85
CA LEU A 40 -3.42 6.98 -33.89
C LEU A 40 -3.96 6.03 -34.97
N LYS A 41 -5.03 5.29 -34.70
CA LYS A 41 -5.65 4.38 -35.65
C LYS A 41 -6.23 5.13 -36.84
N GLU A 42 -6.18 4.54 -38.01
CA GLU A 42 -6.88 5.01 -39.20
C GLU A 42 -8.40 5.03 -38.93
N GLY A 43 -9.05 6.10 -39.41
CA GLY A 43 -10.48 6.30 -39.20
C GLY A 43 -10.84 6.71 -37.77
N ALA A 44 -9.89 7.15 -36.96
CA ALA A 44 -10.15 7.71 -35.66
C ALA A 44 -11.08 8.94 -35.73
N THR A 45 -11.92 9.12 -34.73
CA THR A 45 -12.80 10.29 -34.66
C THR A 45 -12.00 11.54 -34.35
N GLU A 46 -12.59 12.73 -34.69
CA GLU A 46 -11.98 14.01 -34.36
C GLU A 46 -11.70 14.18 -32.86
N GLU A 47 -12.54 13.60 -31.99
CA GLU A 47 -12.33 13.58 -30.56
C GLU A 47 -11.08 12.75 -30.17
N GLN A 48 -10.92 11.58 -30.78
CA GLN A 48 -9.74 10.72 -30.56
C GLN A 48 -8.46 11.40 -31.03
N LEU A 49 -8.49 12.08 -32.17
CA LEU A 49 -7.38 12.88 -32.67
C LEU A 49 -7.01 14.03 -31.70
N LYS A 50 -8.01 14.74 -31.16
CA LYS A 50 -7.79 15.78 -30.15
C LYS A 50 -7.16 15.24 -28.90
N LEU A 51 -7.61 14.06 -28.42
CA LEU A 51 -7.05 13.39 -27.26
C LEU A 51 -5.60 12.95 -27.49
N PHE A 52 -5.29 12.36 -28.63
CA PHE A 52 -3.96 11.92 -28.98
C PHE A 52 -2.98 13.11 -29.10
N ARG A 53 -3.38 14.17 -29.79
CA ARG A 53 -2.57 15.41 -29.88
C ARG A 53 -2.39 16.10 -28.52
N ARG A 54 -3.35 15.94 -27.59
CA ARG A 54 -3.20 16.39 -26.20
C ARG A 54 -2.14 15.58 -25.46
N GLU A 55 -2.16 14.26 -25.59
CA GLU A 55 -1.15 13.37 -25.00
C GLU A 55 0.26 13.78 -25.46
N MET A 56 0.46 13.98 -26.75
CA MET A 56 1.74 14.44 -27.31
C MET A 56 2.19 15.77 -26.68
N ARG A 57 1.30 16.77 -26.58
CA ARG A 57 1.60 18.08 -25.96
C ARG A 57 1.94 17.98 -24.48
N ILE A 58 1.32 17.07 -23.74
CA ILE A 58 1.65 16.81 -22.33
C ILE A 58 3.08 16.26 -22.24
N LEU A 59 3.39 15.23 -23.01
CA LEU A 59 4.70 14.59 -23.02
C LEU A 59 5.83 15.55 -23.45
N GLN A 60 5.57 16.47 -24.37
CA GLN A 60 6.53 17.52 -24.75
C GLN A 60 6.93 18.42 -23.58
N ARG A 61 5.96 18.75 -22.70
CA ARG A 61 6.19 19.66 -21.56
C ARG A 61 6.83 18.98 -20.36
N LEU A 62 6.53 17.69 -20.17
CA LEU A 62 7.00 16.94 -19.02
C LEU A 62 8.39 16.33 -19.29
N LYS A 63 9.44 17.05 -18.96
CA LYS A 63 10.83 16.58 -19.09
C LYS A 63 11.35 16.21 -17.70
N HIS A 64 11.30 14.92 -17.37
CA HIS A 64 11.74 14.38 -16.08
C HIS A 64 12.30 12.96 -16.23
N ILE A 65 13.32 12.61 -15.44
CA ILE A 65 13.98 11.29 -15.54
C ILE A 65 12.99 10.12 -15.35
N HIS A 66 11.96 10.30 -14.55
CA HIS A 66 10.93 9.30 -14.24
C HIS A 66 9.64 9.44 -15.07
N ILE A 67 9.68 10.18 -16.15
CA ILE A 67 8.61 10.26 -17.15
C ILE A 67 9.14 9.73 -18.48
N ILE A 68 8.30 9.00 -19.22
CA ILE A 68 8.68 8.52 -20.54
C ILE A 68 8.94 9.72 -21.45
N GLU A 69 10.07 9.73 -22.12
CA GLU A 69 10.43 10.79 -23.06
C GLU A 69 9.90 10.47 -24.47
N VAL A 70 9.54 11.51 -25.20
CA VAL A 70 9.28 11.43 -26.63
C VAL A 70 10.56 11.79 -27.35
N LEU A 71 11.03 10.88 -28.21
CA LEU A 71 12.23 11.04 -29.01
C LEU A 71 11.95 11.73 -30.35
N GLU A 72 10.82 11.39 -30.95
CA GLU A 72 10.37 11.92 -32.22
C GLU A 72 8.85 12.04 -32.25
N GLU A 73 8.33 13.05 -32.92
CA GLU A 73 6.91 13.33 -33.09
C GLU A 73 6.59 13.62 -34.53
N HIS A 74 5.51 13.02 -34.99
CA HIS A 74 4.99 13.26 -36.33
C HIS A 74 3.51 13.69 -36.24
N TYR A 75 3.26 14.91 -36.69
CA TYR A 75 1.94 15.56 -36.65
C TYR A 75 1.22 15.42 -38.01
N ASP A 76 1.05 14.20 -38.49
CA ASP A 76 0.17 13.92 -39.60
C ASP A 76 -1.26 14.31 -39.26
N ASP A 77 -2.03 14.79 -40.24
CA ASP A 77 -3.40 15.25 -40.03
C ASP A 77 -4.36 14.08 -39.74
N GLU A 78 -4.12 12.91 -40.29
CA GLU A 78 -4.97 11.73 -40.12
C GLU A 78 -4.46 10.74 -39.11
N CYS A 79 -3.17 10.44 -39.09
CA CYS A 79 -2.56 9.40 -38.29
C CYS A 79 -1.27 9.86 -37.59
N PRO A 80 -1.33 10.83 -36.67
CA PRO A 80 -0.17 11.26 -35.94
C PRO A 80 0.45 10.12 -35.14
N TYR A 81 1.77 10.17 -34.96
CA TYR A 81 2.47 9.21 -34.12
C TYR A 81 3.60 9.88 -33.34
N TYR A 82 4.09 9.20 -32.32
CA TYR A 82 5.32 9.55 -31.63
C TYR A 82 6.14 8.31 -31.29
N VAL A 83 7.43 8.52 -31.15
CA VAL A 83 8.42 7.49 -30.87
C VAL A 83 9.00 7.69 -29.47
N MET A 84 9.12 6.62 -28.71
CA MET A 84 9.66 6.61 -27.36
C MET A 84 10.64 5.45 -27.18
N PRO A 85 11.52 5.49 -26.15
CA PRO A 85 12.42 4.40 -25.85
C PRO A 85 11.64 3.12 -25.55
N SER A 86 12.16 1.98 -26.02
CA SER A 86 11.61 0.69 -25.62
C SER A 86 11.98 0.39 -24.16
N CYS A 87 10.99 0.12 -23.36
CA CYS A 87 11.12 -0.42 -22.01
C CYS A 87 10.79 -1.91 -22.05
N ASN A 88 11.59 -2.73 -21.39
CA ASN A 88 11.45 -4.19 -21.44
C ASN A 88 10.70 -4.77 -20.24
N LYS A 89 10.42 -3.95 -19.23
CA LYS A 89 9.71 -4.33 -18.01
C LYS A 89 8.73 -3.23 -17.57
N SER A 90 7.82 -3.62 -16.71
CA SER A 90 6.91 -2.74 -15.96
C SER A 90 6.91 -3.14 -14.47
N LEU A 91 6.14 -2.44 -13.62
CA LEU A 91 5.96 -2.88 -12.23
C LEU A 91 5.26 -4.24 -12.12
N VAL A 92 4.53 -4.67 -13.15
CA VAL A 92 3.94 -6.02 -13.18
C VAL A 92 5.02 -7.10 -13.11
N ASP A 93 6.10 -6.91 -13.85
CA ASP A 93 7.19 -7.91 -13.99
C ASP A 93 8.03 -8.07 -12.72
N VAL A 94 8.01 -7.06 -11.85
CA VAL A 94 8.78 -7.07 -10.59
C VAL A 94 7.90 -7.35 -9.36
N ALA A 95 6.58 -7.40 -9.53
CA ALA A 95 5.66 -7.55 -8.40
C ALA A 95 5.87 -8.85 -7.62
N THR A 96 6.18 -9.97 -8.30
CA THR A 96 6.40 -11.28 -7.67
C THR A 96 7.73 -11.43 -6.94
N SER A 97 8.66 -10.47 -7.12
CA SER A 97 9.95 -10.46 -6.40
C SER A 97 9.77 -10.34 -4.90
N ASN A 98 10.67 -10.95 -4.13
CA ASN A 98 10.81 -10.75 -2.68
C ASN A 98 11.71 -9.56 -2.31
N ASP A 99 12.28 -8.86 -3.28
CA ASP A 99 13.19 -7.74 -3.06
C ASP A 99 12.40 -6.47 -2.72
N ASN A 100 12.09 -6.30 -1.45
CA ASN A 100 11.39 -5.11 -0.95
C ASN A 100 12.23 -3.83 -1.10
N TYR A 101 13.57 -3.92 -1.04
CA TYR A 101 14.42 -2.75 -1.23
C TYR A 101 14.29 -2.20 -2.65
N ASN A 102 14.40 -3.08 -3.66
CA ASN A 102 14.20 -2.67 -5.05
C ASN A 102 12.78 -2.13 -5.29
N LYS A 103 11.75 -2.78 -4.73
CA LYS A 103 10.36 -2.30 -4.82
C LYS A 103 10.18 -0.88 -4.26
N VAL A 104 10.81 -0.58 -3.12
CA VAL A 104 10.77 0.78 -2.54
C VAL A 104 11.47 1.80 -3.44
N ILE A 105 12.63 1.47 -4.00
CA ILE A 105 13.34 2.35 -4.94
C ILE A 105 12.45 2.67 -6.15
N LEU A 106 11.84 1.66 -6.76
CA LEU A 106 10.94 1.85 -7.90
C LEU A 106 9.69 2.65 -7.52
N SER A 107 9.18 2.46 -6.30
CA SER A 107 8.03 3.23 -5.77
C SER A 107 8.38 4.70 -5.56
N LEU A 108 9.56 5.00 -5.03
CA LEU A 108 10.07 6.37 -4.88
C LEU A 108 10.15 7.07 -6.23
N GLN A 109 10.80 6.43 -7.20
CA GLN A 109 10.94 6.97 -8.55
C GLN A 109 9.58 7.23 -9.22
N MET A 110 8.60 6.32 -9.05
CA MET A 110 7.22 6.51 -9.50
C MET A 110 6.59 7.75 -8.86
N CYS A 111 6.67 7.86 -7.53
CA CYS A 111 6.09 8.99 -6.81
C CYS A 111 6.75 10.33 -7.19
N GLU A 112 8.06 10.36 -7.39
CA GLU A 112 8.79 11.56 -7.83
C GLU A 112 8.34 12.00 -9.23
N GLY A 113 8.19 11.07 -10.18
CA GLY A 113 7.66 11.37 -11.51
C GLY A 113 6.25 11.94 -11.47
N ILE A 114 5.36 11.33 -10.67
CA ILE A 114 3.98 11.81 -10.53
C ILE A 114 3.91 13.14 -9.77
N GLN A 115 4.74 13.34 -8.74
CA GLN A 115 4.83 14.63 -8.04
C GLN A 115 5.28 15.76 -8.99
N PHE A 116 6.24 15.49 -9.88
CA PHE A 116 6.66 16.43 -10.91
C PHE A 116 5.51 16.78 -11.86
N MET A 117 4.69 15.79 -12.27
CA MET A 117 3.48 16.04 -13.06
C MET A 117 2.49 16.95 -12.33
N HIS A 118 2.24 16.66 -11.03
CA HIS A 118 1.33 17.47 -10.21
C HIS A 118 1.80 18.92 -10.08
N ASN A 119 3.10 19.13 -9.91
CA ASN A 119 3.72 20.46 -9.86
C ASN A 119 3.65 21.21 -11.22
N SER A 120 3.45 20.45 -12.32
CA SER A 120 3.26 20.97 -13.66
C SER A 120 1.77 21.08 -14.05
N ASP A 121 0.85 21.02 -13.07
CA ASP A 121 -0.61 21.05 -13.23
C ASP A 121 -1.18 19.95 -14.13
N VAL A 122 -0.49 18.81 -14.21
CA VAL A 122 -0.95 17.62 -14.93
C VAL A 122 -1.39 16.54 -13.96
N ARG A 123 -2.56 15.93 -14.22
CA ARG A 123 -3.08 14.74 -13.51
C ARG A 123 -3.05 13.56 -14.46
N HIS A 124 -2.54 12.41 -13.97
CA HIS A 124 -2.35 11.21 -14.79
C HIS A 124 -3.66 10.48 -15.07
N ARG A 125 -4.44 10.19 -14.04
CA ARG A 125 -5.77 9.59 -14.07
C ARG A 125 -5.85 8.11 -14.49
N ASP A 126 -4.71 7.46 -14.78
CA ASP A 126 -4.61 6.03 -15.07
C ASP A 126 -3.30 5.43 -14.53
N ILE A 127 -2.99 5.71 -13.26
CA ILE A 127 -1.82 5.13 -12.60
C ILE A 127 -2.12 3.68 -12.25
N LYS A 128 -1.31 2.76 -12.80
CA LYS A 128 -1.39 1.32 -12.56
C LYS A 128 -0.05 0.66 -12.91
N PRO A 129 0.24 -0.55 -12.44
CA PRO A 129 1.53 -1.21 -12.66
C PRO A 129 1.94 -1.32 -14.14
N GLN A 130 0.98 -1.48 -15.04
CA GLN A 130 1.22 -1.58 -16.49
C GLN A 130 1.75 -0.29 -17.10
N ASN A 131 1.37 0.87 -16.53
CA ASN A 131 1.75 2.19 -17.01
C ASN A 131 3.02 2.74 -16.33
N ILE A 132 3.62 1.96 -15.41
CA ILE A 132 4.88 2.27 -14.76
C ILE A 132 5.95 1.35 -15.34
N LEU A 133 6.60 1.85 -16.38
CA LEU A 133 7.61 1.10 -17.13
C LEU A 133 8.96 1.20 -16.44
N ILE A 134 9.86 0.25 -16.76
CA ILE A 134 11.23 0.20 -16.23
C ILE A 134 12.19 0.05 -17.39
N LYS A 135 13.17 0.95 -17.46
CA LYS A 135 14.30 0.90 -18.39
C LYS A 135 15.60 1.03 -17.60
N ASP A 136 16.45 0.01 -17.66
CA ASP A 136 17.76 0.01 -17.01
C ASP A 136 17.69 0.35 -15.50
N GLY A 137 16.67 -0.17 -14.79
CA GLY A 137 16.44 0.09 -13.37
C GLY A 137 15.78 1.44 -13.05
N ILE A 138 15.48 2.26 -14.08
CA ILE A 138 14.85 3.57 -13.93
C ILE A 138 13.37 3.48 -14.31
N VAL A 139 12.50 3.93 -13.41
CA VAL A 139 11.06 4.05 -13.68
C VAL A 139 10.78 5.14 -14.70
N LYS A 140 9.86 4.84 -15.60
CA LYS A 140 9.29 5.74 -16.58
C LYS A 140 7.77 5.68 -16.50
N VAL A 141 7.12 6.70 -15.93
CA VAL A 141 5.67 6.87 -15.95
C VAL A 141 5.24 7.09 -17.40
N ALA A 142 4.28 6.30 -17.88
CA ALA A 142 3.88 6.23 -19.29
C ALA A 142 2.35 6.18 -19.44
N ASP A 143 1.88 6.27 -20.68
CA ASP A 143 0.47 6.25 -21.09
C ASP A 143 -0.35 7.42 -20.55
N PHE A 144 -0.17 8.56 -21.21
CA PHE A 144 -0.83 9.84 -20.88
C PHE A 144 -2.17 10.05 -21.59
N GLY A 145 -2.74 9.00 -22.20
CA GLY A 145 -3.99 9.10 -22.98
C GLY A 145 -5.20 9.63 -22.19
N LEU A 146 -5.23 9.39 -20.87
CA LEU A 146 -6.25 9.93 -19.96
C LEU A 146 -5.81 11.19 -19.20
N SER A 147 -4.56 11.60 -19.34
CA SER A 147 -3.99 12.74 -18.60
C SER A 147 -4.58 14.09 -19.02
N ARG A 148 -4.56 15.08 -18.12
CA ARG A 148 -5.17 16.38 -18.32
C ARG A 148 -4.38 17.51 -17.65
N PHE A 149 -4.33 18.68 -18.33
CA PHE A 149 -3.99 19.96 -17.70
C PHE A 149 -5.16 20.50 -16.89
N VAL A 150 -4.92 20.98 -15.67
CA VAL A 150 -5.98 21.43 -14.75
C VAL A 150 -6.70 22.68 -15.26
N GLU A 151 -5.98 23.63 -15.85
CA GLU A 151 -6.53 24.96 -16.15
C GLU A 151 -6.94 25.21 -17.61
N ARG A 152 -6.55 24.36 -18.56
CA ARG A 152 -6.65 24.69 -20.00
C ARG A 152 -7.40 23.71 -20.89
N ASP A 153 -7.91 22.63 -20.29
CA ASP A 153 -8.41 21.52 -21.08
C ASP A 153 -9.95 21.50 -21.12
N THR A 154 -10.53 21.98 -22.21
CA THR A 154 -11.98 21.98 -22.47
C THR A 154 -12.46 20.66 -23.08
N THR A 155 -11.56 19.73 -23.41
CA THR A 155 -11.93 18.46 -24.07
C THR A 155 -12.67 17.56 -23.07
N THR A 156 -13.93 17.31 -23.31
CA THR A 156 -14.76 16.40 -22.49
C THR A 156 -14.53 14.96 -22.93
N LEU A 157 -14.17 14.10 -21.99
CA LEU A 157 -14.17 12.64 -22.22
C LEU A 157 -15.63 12.15 -22.22
N THR A 158 -16.00 11.37 -23.24
CA THR A 158 -17.32 10.76 -23.33
C THR A 158 -17.48 9.61 -22.34
N SER A 159 -18.72 9.20 -22.06
CA SER A 159 -19.03 8.08 -21.17
C SER A 159 -18.39 6.74 -21.63
N THR A 160 -18.07 6.62 -22.92
CA THR A 160 -17.40 5.44 -23.48
C THR A 160 -15.91 5.35 -23.11
N SER A 161 -15.22 6.49 -22.94
CA SER A 161 -13.83 6.52 -22.43
C SER A 161 -13.75 6.28 -20.92
N LEU A 162 -14.84 6.51 -20.19
CA LEU A 162 -14.96 6.16 -18.75
C LEU A 162 -15.01 4.65 -18.51
N ALA A 163 -15.57 3.86 -19.46
CA ALA A 163 -15.59 2.40 -19.39
C ALA A 163 -14.20 1.76 -19.62
N ALA A 164 -13.22 2.53 -20.08
CA ALA A 164 -11.85 2.05 -20.37
C ALA A 164 -10.91 2.10 -19.15
N GLY A 165 -11.33 2.66 -18.00
CA GLY A 165 -10.53 2.64 -16.77
C GLY A 165 -10.33 1.22 -16.28
N THR A 166 -9.08 0.88 -15.90
CA THR A 166 -8.74 -0.46 -15.41
C THR A 166 -9.48 -0.74 -14.11
N THR A 167 -10.38 -1.73 -14.14
CA THR A 167 -11.19 -2.15 -12.98
C THR A 167 -10.29 -2.38 -11.75
N GLY A 168 -10.66 -1.78 -10.62
CA GLY A 168 -9.96 -1.92 -9.34
C GLY A 168 -8.98 -0.80 -8.99
N TYR A 169 -8.47 -0.02 -9.95
CA TYR A 169 -7.58 1.11 -9.66
C TYR A 169 -8.32 2.46 -9.59
N MET A 170 -9.46 2.56 -10.22
CA MET A 170 -10.23 3.81 -10.30
C MET A 170 -10.79 4.21 -8.93
N PRO A 171 -10.59 5.46 -8.49
CA PRO A 171 -11.15 5.93 -7.22
C PRO A 171 -12.69 6.05 -7.27
N PRO A 172 -13.38 5.88 -6.12
CA PRO A 172 -14.84 5.82 -6.07
C PRO A 172 -15.55 7.05 -6.62
N GLU A 173 -14.97 8.23 -6.45
CA GLU A 173 -15.54 9.49 -6.94
C GLU A 173 -15.56 9.59 -8.48
N TYR A 174 -14.66 8.87 -9.17
CA TYR A 174 -14.62 8.88 -10.63
C TYR A 174 -15.82 8.12 -11.22
N SER A 175 -16.25 7.03 -10.61
CA SER A 175 -17.46 6.30 -11.01
C SER A 175 -18.74 7.12 -10.80
N LYS A 176 -18.72 8.11 -9.89
CA LYS A 176 -19.82 9.03 -9.58
C LYS A 176 -19.85 10.27 -10.49
N GLY A 177 -19.16 10.26 -11.64
CA GLY A 177 -19.13 11.32 -12.63
C GLY A 177 -18.10 12.43 -12.41
N LYS A 178 -17.26 12.36 -11.36
CA LYS A 178 -16.19 13.32 -11.08
C LYS A 178 -14.87 13.02 -11.82
N PHE A 179 -14.90 12.09 -12.77
CA PHE A 179 -13.72 11.79 -13.58
C PHE A 179 -13.19 13.00 -14.35
N LYS A 180 -14.08 13.91 -14.75
CA LYS A 180 -13.72 15.12 -15.52
C LYS A 180 -12.76 16.04 -14.75
N ASP A 181 -12.87 16.07 -13.42
CA ASP A 181 -12.17 17.07 -12.61
C ASP A 181 -10.71 16.69 -12.33
N GLY A 182 -10.35 15.42 -12.39
CA GLY A 182 -9.00 14.87 -12.16
C GLY A 182 -8.27 15.53 -10.98
N THR A 183 -8.23 14.90 -9.81
CA THR A 183 -7.65 15.48 -8.61
C THR A 183 -6.30 14.84 -8.26
N ILE A 184 -5.48 15.54 -7.47
CA ILE A 184 -4.28 14.94 -6.85
C ILE A 184 -4.68 13.71 -6.03
N GLN A 185 -5.76 13.79 -5.26
CA GLN A 185 -6.27 12.73 -4.42
C GLN A 185 -6.74 11.51 -5.23
N GLY A 186 -7.18 11.70 -6.47
CA GLY A 186 -7.50 10.62 -7.40
C GLY A 186 -6.23 9.86 -7.82
N ASP A 187 -5.16 10.57 -8.17
CA ASP A 187 -3.86 9.97 -8.49
C ASP A 187 -3.24 9.31 -7.24
N VAL A 188 -3.36 9.92 -6.05
CA VAL A 188 -2.94 9.35 -4.78
C VAL A 188 -3.63 8.00 -4.50
N TYR A 189 -4.93 7.90 -4.75
CA TYR A 189 -5.66 6.63 -4.62
C TYR A 189 -5.07 5.54 -5.52
N MET A 190 -4.84 5.87 -6.79
CA MET A 190 -4.26 4.94 -7.75
C MET A 190 -2.82 4.56 -7.41
N VAL A 191 -2.02 5.48 -6.86
CA VAL A 191 -0.68 5.18 -6.29
C VAL A 191 -0.82 4.18 -5.15
N GLY A 192 -1.75 4.38 -4.21
CA GLY A 192 -2.02 3.42 -3.12
C GLY A 192 -2.34 2.02 -3.63
N LYS A 193 -3.23 1.89 -4.63
CA LYS A 193 -3.55 0.60 -5.28
C LYS A 193 -2.33 -0.02 -5.97
N THR A 194 -1.50 0.80 -6.62
CA THR A 194 -0.28 0.34 -7.30
C THR A 194 0.78 -0.15 -6.30
N LEU A 195 0.95 0.54 -5.18
CA LEU A 195 1.80 0.09 -4.08
C LEU A 195 1.30 -1.24 -3.49
N TYR A 196 -0.01 -1.34 -3.22
CA TYR A 196 -0.58 -2.61 -2.76
C TYR A 196 -0.28 -3.76 -3.74
N TYR A 197 -0.56 -3.58 -5.03
CA TYR A 197 -0.26 -4.59 -6.05
C TYR A 197 1.20 -5.03 -6.02
N LEU A 198 2.12 -4.07 -5.98
CA LEU A 198 3.56 -4.31 -6.02
C LEU A 198 4.04 -5.11 -4.80
N PHE A 199 3.61 -4.72 -3.60
CA PHE A 199 4.08 -5.35 -2.36
C PHE A 199 3.30 -6.61 -1.97
N SER A 200 2.07 -6.79 -2.45
CA SER A 200 1.28 -8.02 -2.28
C SER A 200 1.58 -9.09 -3.34
N LYS A 201 2.65 -8.92 -4.14
CA LYS A 201 3.07 -9.84 -5.20
C LYS A 201 2.01 -10.07 -6.29
N GLY A 202 1.32 -9.01 -6.69
CA GLY A 202 0.27 -9.05 -7.71
C GLY A 202 -1.12 -9.34 -7.14
N GLY A 203 -1.35 -9.05 -5.84
CA GLY A 203 -2.64 -9.28 -5.19
C GLY A 203 -3.80 -8.50 -5.80
N ASP A 204 -5.03 -8.98 -5.55
CA ASP A 204 -6.26 -8.37 -6.05
C ASP A 204 -6.49 -6.99 -5.42
N VAL A 205 -6.35 -5.93 -6.22
CA VAL A 205 -6.52 -4.54 -5.79
C VAL A 205 -7.97 -4.16 -5.48
N SER A 206 -8.95 -4.99 -5.88
CA SER A 206 -10.35 -4.79 -5.52
C SER A 206 -10.64 -5.24 -4.09
N ASN A 207 -9.78 -6.10 -3.53
CA ASN A 207 -9.88 -6.61 -2.16
C ASN A 207 -8.54 -6.45 -1.44
N ILE A 208 -8.28 -5.24 -0.95
CA ILE A 208 -7.03 -4.93 -0.24
C ILE A 208 -6.98 -5.70 1.08
N ARG A 209 -5.90 -6.45 1.27
CA ARG A 209 -5.56 -7.16 2.51
C ARG A 209 -4.24 -6.60 3.03
N ILE A 210 -4.33 -5.60 3.92
CA ILE A 210 -3.16 -4.86 4.44
C ILE A 210 -2.15 -5.76 5.16
N ASN A 211 -2.62 -6.86 5.73
CA ASN A 211 -1.80 -7.86 6.39
C ASN A 211 -0.88 -8.68 5.44
N ARG A 212 -1.02 -8.52 4.12
CA ARG A 212 -0.17 -9.18 3.11
C ARG A 212 0.99 -8.34 2.60
N ILE A 213 1.17 -7.16 3.13
CA ILE A 213 2.20 -6.22 2.70
C ILE A 213 2.97 -5.69 3.92
N PRO A 214 4.23 -5.23 3.74
CA PRO A 214 5.00 -4.67 4.84
C PRO A 214 4.25 -3.55 5.55
N LEU A 215 4.39 -3.50 6.87
CA LEU A 215 3.67 -2.60 7.77
C LEU A 215 3.72 -1.14 7.33
N GLN A 216 4.90 -0.66 6.92
CA GLN A 216 5.09 0.72 6.48
C GLN A 216 4.33 1.02 5.19
N ILE A 217 4.24 0.04 4.30
CA ILE A 217 3.46 0.15 3.07
C ILE A 217 1.97 0.07 3.38
N ALA A 218 1.56 -0.77 4.34
CA ALA A 218 0.17 -0.90 4.76
C ALA A 218 -0.41 0.44 5.23
N ALA A 219 0.33 1.20 6.05
CA ALA A 219 -0.08 2.53 6.51
C ALA A 219 -0.28 3.52 5.35
N ILE A 220 0.64 3.49 4.35
CA ILE A 220 0.51 4.33 3.16
C ILE A 220 -0.73 3.94 2.36
N VAL A 221 -0.90 2.64 2.09
CA VAL A 221 -2.01 2.11 1.30
C VAL A 221 -3.35 2.43 1.95
N GLU A 222 -3.50 2.17 3.24
CA GLU A 222 -4.72 2.41 4.00
C GLU A 222 -5.17 3.87 3.90
N LYS A 223 -4.26 4.82 4.10
CA LYS A 223 -4.58 6.25 3.99
C LYS A 223 -4.80 6.70 2.55
N ALA A 224 -3.98 6.23 1.61
CA ALA A 224 -4.10 6.63 0.21
C ALA A 224 -5.40 6.13 -0.45
N THR A 225 -5.96 4.99 0.02
CA THR A 225 -7.13 4.36 -0.59
C THR A 225 -8.43 4.60 0.18
N GLN A 226 -8.50 5.63 1.02
CA GLN A 226 -9.75 6.05 1.68
C GLN A 226 -10.82 6.42 0.65
N ASP A 227 -12.07 6.09 0.96
CA ASP A 227 -13.20 6.36 0.06
C ASP A 227 -13.41 7.86 -0.18
N ASN A 228 -13.33 8.65 0.89
CA ASN A 228 -13.44 10.10 0.81
C ASN A 228 -12.08 10.71 0.40
N PRO A 229 -11.98 11.48 -0.70
CA PRO A 229 -10.74 12.12 -1.12
C PRO A 229 -10.07 13.00 -0.08
N GLU A 230 -10.85 13.66 0.78
CA GLU A 230 -10.34 14.56 1.84
C GLU A 230 -9.56 13.82 2.95
N ASP A 231 -9.84 12.52 3.13
CA ASP A 231 -9.15 11.68 4.12
C ASP A 231 -7.82 11.11 3.59
N ARG A 232 -7.54 11.28 2.30
CA ARG A 232 -6.31 10.85 1.65
C ARG A 232 -5.18 11.86 1.87
N TYR A 233 -4.00 11.53 1.36
CA TYR A 233 -2.91 12.50 1.26
C TYR A 233 -3.25 13.61 0.26
N SER A 234 -2.94 14.86 0.61
CA SER A 234 -3.14 16.02 -0.25
C SER A 234 -2.08 16.18 -1.34
N SER A 235 -0.94 15.47 -1.23
CA SER A 235 0.16 15.41 -2.20
C SER A 235 0.92 14.09 -2.05
N LEU A 236 1.90 13.83 -2.92
CA LEU A 236 2.76 12.66 -2.81
C LEU A 236 3.94 12.84 -1.85
N ALA A 237 4.23 14.06 -1.40
CA ALA A 237 5.38 14.32 -0.51
C ALA A 237 5.35 13.46 0.76
N PRO A 238 4.25 13.35 1.53
CA PRO A 238 4.22 12.48 2.71
C PRO A 238 4.37 10.98 2.37
N ILE A 239 3.96 10.55 1.17
CA ILE A 239 4.17 9.16 0.71
C ILE A 239 5.66 8.94 0.41
N ILE A 240 6.32 9.90 -0.25
CA ILE A 240 7.76 9.86 -0.52
C ILE A 240 8.55 9.80 0.79
N ASP A 241 8.17 10.60 1.77
CA ASP A 241 8.82 10.60 3.09
C ASP A 241 8.69 9.23 3.79
N ALA A 242 7.49 8.64 3.81
CA ALA A 242 7.24 7.33 4.40
C ALA A 242 7.97 6.20 3.65
N LEU A 243 8.06 6.26 2.32
CA LEU A 243 8.85 5.32 1.52
C LEU A 243 10.36 5.45 1.80
N ASN A 244 10.88 6.66 2.01
CA ASN A 244 12.27 6.88 2.41
C ASN A 244 12.55 6.32 3.81
N GLU A 245 11.65 6.52 4.78
CA GLU A 245 11.77 5.89 6.09
C GLU A 245 11.83 4.35 5.98
N PHE A 246 10.96 3.76 5.16
CA PHE A 246 11.00 2.32 4.92
C PHE A 246 12.29 1.86 4.24
N LYS A 247 12.78 2.59 3.24
CA LYS A 247 14.08 2.34 2.62
C LYS A 247 15.21 2.31 3.66
N PHE A 248 15.28 3.32 4.53
CA PHE A 248 16.27 3.37 5.60
C PHE A 248 16.17 2.19 6.56
N SER A 249 14.94 1.73 6.87
CA SER A 249 14.76 0.55 7.72
C SER A 249 15.31 -0.71 7.06
N LEU A 250 15.11 -0.89 5.75
CA LEU A 250 15.65 -2.03 5.00
C LEU A 250 17.19 -1.98 4.89
N GLU A 251 17.78 -0.80 4.71
CA GLU A 251 19.24 -0.61 4.70
C GLU A 251 19.86 -0.91 6.09
N ALA A 252 19.12 -0.63 7.16
CA ALA A 252 19.57 -0.95 8.52
C ALA A 252 19.53 -2.47 8.82
N ILE A 253 18.62 -3.22 8.17
CA ILE A 253 18.52 -4.68 8.28
C ILE A 253 19.76 -5.37 7.67
N ASP A 254 20.29 -4.85 6.61
CA ASP A 254 21.51 -5.37 5.94
C ASP A 254 22.79 -5.20 6.80
N ARG A 255 22.74 -4.30 7.79
CA ARG A 255 23.71 -4.17 8.88
C ARG A 255 23.17 -4.94 10.08
N GLN A 256 23.49 -6.22 10.27
CA GLN A 256 23.10 -7.15 11.35
C GLN A 256 22.04 -6.60 12.33
N PRO A 257 20.89 -7.27 12.53
CA PRO A 257 19.79 -6.73 13.34
C PRO A 257 20.32 -6.38 14.73
N LYS A 258 20.24 -5.10 15.11
CA LYS A 258 20.56 -4.66 16.47
C LYS A 258 19.66 -5.42 17.42
N SER A 259 20.25 -6.12 18.38
CA SER A 259 19.46 -6.73 19.43
C SER A 259 18.88 -5.66 20.35
N ILE A 260 17.76 -5.93 21.00
CA ILE A 260 17.21 -5.02 22.03
C ILE A 260 18.27 -4.68 23.10
N LYS A 261 19.18 -5.61 23.40
CA LYS A 261 20.29 -5.38 24.33
C LYS A 261 21.21 -4.27 23.82
N GLU A 262 21.64 -4.34 22.57
CA GLU A 262 22.51 -3.31 21.97
C GLU A 262 21.85 -1.94 21.87
N ILE A 263 20.54 -1.89 21.57
CA ILE A 263 19.78 -0.65 21.58
C ILE A 263 19.83 -0.02 22.97
N LYS A 264 19.58 -0.83 24.03
CA LYS A 264 19.62 -0.35 25.43
C LYS A 264 21.00 0.10 25.89
N GLU A 265 22.06 -0.49 25.36
CA GLU A 265 23.45 -0.09 25.67
C GLU A 265 23.86 1.18 24.92
N LYS A 266 23.37 1.38 23.71
CA LYS A 266 23.81 2.46 22.83
C LYS A 266 22.99 3.75 22.98
N TYR A 267 21.69 3.64 23.23
CA TYR A 267 20.79 4.79 23.26
C TYR A 267 20.26 5.04 24.68
N LYS A 268 20.11 6.33 25.03
CA LYS A 268 19.58 6.73 26.33
C LYS A 268 18.07 6.44 26.37
N LYS A 269 17.62 5.63 27.34
CA LYS A 269 16.21 5.29 27.54
C LYS A 269 15.33 6.56 27.58
N GLY A 270 14.20 6.53 26.87
CA GLY A 270 13.20 7.60 26.82
C GLY A 270 13.52 8.73 25.84
N THR A 271 14.64 8.66 25.08
CA THR A 271 14.87 9.61 23.98
C THR A 271 14.13 9.18 22.71
N THR A 272 13.87 10.13 21.82
CA THR A 272 13.23 9.87 20.54
C THR A 272 14.02 8.85 19.71
N GLU A 273 15.35 8.97 19.70
CA GLU A 273 16.22 8.04 18.98
C GLU A 273 16.14 6.62 19.54
N TYR A 274 16.04 6.48 20.87
CA TYR A 274 15.87 5.18 21.52
C TYR A 274 14.54 4.52 21.11
N ILE A 275 13.44 5.26 21.15
CA ILE A 275 12.11 4.79 20.77
C ILE A 275 12.06 4.43 19.28
N GLU A 276 12.67 5.25 18.45
CA GLU A 276 12.76 5.00 17.01
C GLU A 276 13.54 3.74 16.67
N GLU A 277 14.64 3.46 17.35
CA GLU A 277 15.42 2.24 17.16
C GLU A 277 14.70 0.99 17.67
N ILE A 278 13.91 1.09 18.75
CA ILE A 278 12.99 0.01 19.17
C ILE A 278 11.95 -0.26 18.08
N TYR A 279 11.31 0.77 17.58
CA TYR A 279 10.33 0.64 16.50
C TYR A 279 10.94 -0.05 15.27
N LYS A 280 12.07 0.44 14.77
CA LYS A 280 12.78 -0.15 13.64
C LYS A 280 13.13 -1.63 13.87
N HIS A 281 13.55 -1.98 15.08
CA HIS A 281 13.83 -3.36 15.44
C HIS A 281 12.56 -4.23 15.38
N ILE A 282 11.47 -3.79 16.01
CA ILE A 282 10.19 -4.53 16.05
C ILE A 282 9.64 -4.79 14.65
N ILE A 283 9.60 -3.77 13.78
CA ILE A 283 9.07 -3.92 12.41
C ILE A 283 9.99 -4.70 11.48
N SER A 284 11.25 -4.89 11.83
CA SER A 284 12.21 -5.69 11.08
C SER A 284 12.17 -7.18 11.41
N LEU A 285 11.35 -7.59 12.39
CA LEU A 285 11.25 -8.98 12.79
C LEU A 285 10.59 -9.81 11.68
N PRO A 286 11.16 -10.97 11.33
CA PRO A 286 10.61 -11.84 10.30
C PRO A 286 9.19 -12.31 10.62
N GLU A 287 8.34 -12.41 9.60
CA GLU A 287 6.94 -12.83 9.71
C GLU A 287 6.76 -14.27 10.19
N GLU A 288 7.74 -15.14 9.99
CA GLU A 288 7.69 -16.58 10.35
C GLU A 288 8.54 -16.90 11.60
N SER A 289 8.68 -15.98 12.56
CA SER A 289 9.58 -16.21 13.66
C SER A 289 8.99 -15.81 15.02
N MET A 290 9.26 -16.66 16.03
CA MET A 290 8.99 -16.38 17.45
C MET A 290 9.85 -15.26 18.07
N LYS A 291 10.66 -14.54 17.26
CA LYS A 291 11.50 -13.42 17.71
C LYS A 291 10.69 -12.26 18.29
N TRP A 292 9.39 -12.18 17.97
CA TRP A 292 8.48 -11.24 18.61
C TRP A 292 8.40 -11.44 20.12
N GLY A 293 8.14 -12.66 20.58
CA GLY A 293 8.09 -12.98 22.00
C GLY A 293 9.39 -12.62 22.74
N ASP A 294 10.53 -12.99 22.16
CA ASP A 294 11.85 -12.65 22.68
C ASP A 294 12.09 -11.14 22.79
N SER A 295 11.68 -10.39 21.78
CA SER A 295 11.84 -8.94 21.74
C SER A 295 10.91 -8.25 22.74
N LEU A 296 9.64 -8.66 22.80
CA LEU A 296 8.67 -8.12 23.76
C LEU A 296 9.08 -8.37 25.22
N ARG A 297 9.65 -9.56 25.53
CA ARG A 297 10.18 -9.85 26.87
C ARG A 297 11.34 -8.95 27.30
N LYS A 298 12.14 -8.48 26.35
CA LYS A 298 13.30 -7.61 26.60
C LYS A 298 12.94 -6.14 26.71
N LEU A 299 11.73 -5.73 26.32
CA LEU A 299 11.24 -4.37 26.41
C LEU A 299 10.43 -4.15 27.69
N SER A 300 10.54 -2.96 28.27
CA SER A 300 9.64 -2.56 29.37
C SER A 300 8.28 -2.16 28.81
N ASN A 301 7.27 -2.18 29.66
CA ASN A 301 5.93 -1.70 29.30
C ASN A 301 5.94 -0.23 28.82
N GLU A 302 6.79 0.59 29.47
CA GLU A 302 6.97 2.00 29.08
C GLU A 302 7.54 2.13 27.66
N ASP A 303 8.56 1.33 27.31
CA ASP A 303 9.17 1.32 25.98
C ASP A 303 8.11 0.98 24.91
N LEU A 304 7.24 -0.01 25.16
CA LEU A 304 6.19 -0.42 24.23
C LEU A 304 5.11 0.65 24.06
N VAL A 305 4.65 1.25 25.17
CA VAL A 305 3.64 2.31 25.14
C VAL A 305 4.17 3.55 24.41
N GLU A 306 5.40 3.97 24.70
CA GLU A 306 6.01 5.14 24.04
C GLU A 306 6.23 4.88 22.54
N MET A 307 6.64 3.66 22.14
CA MET A 307 6.75 3.29 20.73
C MET A 307 5.38 3.37 20.00
N LEU A 308 4.32 2.82 20.59
CA LEU A 308 2.99 2.86 19.99
C LEU A 308 2.44 4.29 19.91
N LYS A 309 2.70 5.14 20.92
CA LYS A 309 2.34 6.56 20.87
C LYS A 309 3.10 7.31 19.79
N TYR A 310 4.39 7.03 19.62
CA TYR A 310 5.24 7.62 18.59
C TYR A 310 4.77 7.28 17.17
N LYS A 311 4.22 6.05 16.98
CA LYS A 311 3.70 5.56 15.67
C LYS A 311 2.18 5.34 15.70
N ARG A 312 1.44 6.25 16.31
CA ARG A 312 -0.01 6.14 16.52
C ARG A 312 -0.80 5.99 15.21
N ASP A 313 -0.38 6.62 14.15
CA ASP A 313 -0.97 6.55 12.81
C ASP A 313 -0.77 5.21 12.10
N CYS A 314 0.09 4.33 12.63
CA CYS A 314 0.34 3.00 12.10
C CYS A 314 -0.23 1.86 12.97
N ILE A 315 -1.00 2.14 14.03
CA ILE A 315 -1.44 1.14 15.03
C ILE A 315 -2.23 0.00 14.38
N ASN A 316 -3.17 0.29 13.48
CA ASN A 316 -3.96 -0.76 12.83
C ASN A 316 -3.09 -1.70 11.99
N ALA A 317 -2.14 -1.15 11.25
CA ALA A 317 -1.20 -1.93 10.47
C ALA A 317 -0.25 -2.77 11.37
N ILE A 318 0.20 -2.22 12.51
CA ILE A 318 0.97 -2.97 13.53
C ILE A 318 0.15 -4.13 14.06
N ALA A 319 -1.12 -3.91 14.40
CA ALA A 319 -2.02 -4.92 14.93
C ALA A 319 -2.25 -6.07 13.92
N SER A 320 -2.52 -5.74 12.66
CA SER A 320 -2.74 -6.72 11.59
C SER A 320 -1.50 -7.57 11.34
N HIS A 321 -0.34 -6.93 11.19
CA HIS A 321 0.94 -7.61 11.00
C HIS A 321 1.29 -8.52 12.20
N PHE A 322 1.06 -8.03 13.42
CA PHE A 322 1.30 -8.77 14.64
C PHE A 322 0.45 -10.07 14.72
N MET A 323 -0.85 -9.99 14.40
CA MET A 323 -1.73 -11.17 14.36
C MET A 323 -1.28 -12.16 13.28
N GLU A 324 -0.91 -11.66 12.09
CA GLU A 324 -0.47 -12.51 10.98
C GLU A 324 0.82 -13.26 11.29
N CYS A 325 1.83 -12.57 11.83
CA CYS A 325 3.09 -13.19 12.21
C CYS A 325 2.91 -14.34 13.22
N ILE A 326 2.01 -14.16 14.19
CA ILE A 326 1.73 -15.17 15.19
C ILE A 326 0.87 -16.30 14.63
N GLY A 327 -0.13 -15.97 13.79
CA GLY A 327 -1.03 -16.95 13.15
C GLY A 327 -0.35 -17.84 12.11
N ASN A 328 0.70 -17.33 11.46
CA ASN A 328 1.45 -18.05 10.42
C ASN A 328 2.68 -18.79 10.96
N THR A 329 2.97 -18.69 12.27
CA THR A 329 4.14 -19.39 12.82
C THR A 329 3.90 -20.92 12.81
N SER A 330 4.87 -21.65 12.27
CA SER A 330 4.88 -23.12 12.30
C SER A 330 5.47 -23.66 13.59
N ASP A 331 6.11 -22.81 14.39
CA ASP A 331 6.79 -23.17 15.60
C ASP A 331 5.80 -23.33 16.77
N TYR A 332 6.14 -24.20 17.73
CA TYR A 332 5.37 -24.33 18.96
C TYR A 332 5.46 -23.03 19.77
N ILE A 333 4.30 -22.40 20.03
CA ILE A 333 4.22 -21.17 20.82
C ILE A 333 4.42 -21.51 22.30
N GLN A 334 5.43 -20.90 22.93
CA GLN A 334 5.67 -21.05 24.34
C GLN A 334 4.61 -20.31 25.17
N PHE A 335 4.25 -20.84 26.32
CA PHE A 335 3.24 -20.24 27.19
C PHE A 335 3.56 -18.78 27.59
N ASP A 336 4.84 -18.52 27.89
CA ASP A 336 5.27 -17.16 28.25
C ASP A 336 5.19 -16.17 27.09
N ASP A 337 5.26 -16.64 25.84
CA ASP A 337 5.08 -15.80 24.68
C ASP A 337 3.63 -15.36 24.54
N ILE A 338 2.66 -16.26 24.78
CA ILE A 338 1.23 -15.92 24.73
C ILE A 338 0.94 -14.79 25.74
N ASP A 339 1.50 -14.86 26.94
CA ASP A 339 1.31 -13.81 27.94
C ASP A 339 1.88 -12.46 27.48
N GLN A 340 3.04 -12.46 26.81
CA GLN A 340 3.62 -11.24 26.27
C GLN A 340 2.78 -10.68 25.10
N PHE A 341 2.26 -11.54 24.26
CA PHE A 341 1.39 -11.15 23.13
C PHE A 341 0.11 -10.49 23.62
N VAL A 342 -0.54 -11.09 24.63
CA VAL A 342 -1.75 -10.53 25.23
C VAL A 342 -1.47 -9.20 25.97
N ARG A 343 -0.31 -9.06 26.63
CA ARG A 343 0.12 -7.78 27.20
C ARG A 343 0.33 -6.71 26.13
N PHE A 344 0.97 -7.07 25.01
CA PHE A 344 1.14 -6.13 23.91
C PHE A 344 -0.21 -5.71 23.32
N THR A 345 -1.13 -6.66 23.16
CA THR A 345 -2.52 -6.37 22.77
C THR A 345 -3.18 -5.35 23.71
N LYS A 346 -2.97 -5.46 25.04
CA LYS A 346 -3.48 -4.48 26.00
C LYS A 346 -3.03 -3.06 25.67
N TYR A 347 -1.74 -2.88 25.33
CA TYR A 347 -1.21 -1.55 25.01
C TYR A 347 -1.77 -1.02 23.68
N ILE A 348 -1.89 -1.87 22.65
CA ILE A 348 -2.52 -1.48 21.39
C ILE A 348 -3.95 -1.02 21.66
N VAL A 349 -4.78 -1.82 22.30
CA VAL A 349 -6.21 -1.50 22.58
C VAL A 349 -6.35 -0.24 23.42
N SER A 350 -5.43 0.04 24.36
CA SER A 350 -5.49 1.25 25.20
C SER A 350 -5.20 2.55 24.46
N ILE A 351 -4.59 2.50 23.28
CA ILE A 351 -4.17 3.67 22.50
C ILE A 351 -4.99 3.79 21.21
N ASN A 352 -5.42 2.67 20.65
CA ASN A 352 -6.12 2.59 19.37
C ASN A 352 -7.59 2.97 19.51
N ASN A 353 -8.06 3.87 18.64
CA ASN A 353 -9.45 4.30 18.59
C ASN A 353 -10.29 3.45 17.62
N ASP A 354 -9.69 2.60 16.81
CA ASP A 354 -10.42 1.74 15.89
C ASP A 354 -10.94 0.48 16.60
N ILE A 355 -12.23 0.49 16.87
CA ILE A 355 -12.94 -0.57 17.58
C ILE A 355 -12.90 -1.90 16.81
N ALA A 356 -12.98 -1.86 15.48
CA ALA A 356 -12.97 -3.07 14.67
C ALA A 356 -11.64 -3.82 14.80
N THR A 357 -10.51 -3.14 14.69
CA THR A 357 -9.17 -3.71 14.91
C THR A 357 -9.00 -4.21 16.35
N ASN A 358 -9.51 -3.46 17.34
CA ASN A 358 -9.45 -3.88 18.75
C ASN A 358 -10.22 -5.19 18.99
N GLN A 359 -11.41 -5.34 18.38
CA GLN A 359 -12.20 -6.57 18.46
C GLN A 359 -11.52 -7.74 17.76
N GLN A 360 -10.88 -7.52 16.62
CA GLN A 360 -10.10 -8.57 15.92
C GLN A 360 -8.94 -9.07 16.78
N LEU A 361 -8.17 -8.18 17.40
CA LEU A 361 -7.10 -8.53 18.34
C LEU A 361 -7.63 -9.34 19.52
N LEU A 362 -8.72 -8.88 20.14
CA LEU A 362 -9.32 -9.57 21.27
C LEU A 362 -9.84 -10.96 20.89
N SER A 363 -10.48 -11.12 19.72
CA SER A 363 -10.92 -12.42 19.21
C SER A 363 -9.75 -13.37 19.03
N PHE A 364 -8.72 -12.92 18.30
CA PHE A 364 -7.56 -13.72 17.98
C PHE A 364 -6.84 -14.23 19.24
N PHE A 365 -6.56 -13.35 20.21
CA PHE A 365 -5.84 -13.74 21.42
C PHE A 365 -6.72 -14.46 22.46
N LEU A 366 -8.04 -14.27 22.42
CA LEU A 366 -8.99 -15.05 23.20
C LEU A 366 -8.95 -16.53 22.75
N GLU A 367 -9.08 -16.78 21.45
CA GLU A 367 -8.99 -18.12 20.86
C GLU A 367 -7.64 -18.76 21.15
N LEU A 368 -6.53 -18.02 20.97
CA LEU A 368 -5.20 -18.51 21.29
C LEU A 368 -5.04 -18.89 22.77
N SER A 369 -5.52 -18.03 23.67
CA SER A 369 -5.43 -18.27 25.13
C SER A 369 -6.23 -19.49 25.58
N VAL A 370 -7.41 -19.72 24.99
CA VAL A 370 -8.24 -20.91 25.25
C VAL A 370 -7.57 -22.15 24.67
N THR A 371 -7.12 -22.11 23.41
CA THR A 371 -6.44 -23.24 22.74
C THR A 371 -5.25 -23.77 23.54
N TYR A 372 -4.45 -22.86 24.12
CA TYR A 372 -3.27 -23.22 24.92
C TYR A 372 -3.58 -23.29 26.42
N ASN A 373 -4.84 -23.16 26.85
CA ASN A 373 -5.30 -23.17 28.25
C ASN A 373 -4.47 -22.23 29.15
N ARG A 374 -4.22 -20.97 28.68
CA ARG A 374 -3.31 -20.04 29.34
C ARG A 374 -4.05 -19.05 30.26
N TRP A 375 -4.19 -19.39 31.55
CA TRP A 375 -4.91 -18.58 32.53
C TRP A 375 -4.38 -17.16 32.75
N PRO A 376 -3.06 -16.89 32.83
CA PRO A 376 -2.57 -15.51 32.93
C PRO A 376 -3.06 -14.63 31.78
N SER A 377 -3.02 -15.14 30.55
CA SER A 377 -3.51 -14.43 29.36
C SER A 377 -5.01 -14.20 29.42
N MET A 378 -5.81 -15.18 29.88
CA MET A 378 -7.25 -15.06 30.06
C MET A 378 -7.60 -13.95 31.08
N ASN A 379 -6.83 -13.82 32.16
CA ASN A 379 -7.00 -12.75 33.14
C ASN A 379 -6.74 -11.37 32.53
N ILE A 380 -5.67 -11.23 31.74
CA ILE A 380 -5.35 -9.97 31.07
C ILE A 380 -6.45 -9.60 30.08
N LEU A 381 -6.90 -10.57 29.27
CA LEU A 381 -7.98 -10.36 28.30
C LEU A 381 -9.28 -9.94 28.96
N SER A 382 -9.63 -10.56 30.09
CA SER A 382 -10.80 -10.14 30.87
C SER A 382 -10.67 -8.71 31.39
N SER A 383 -9.48 -8.30 31.86
CA SER A 383 -9.21 -6.91 32.26
C SER A 383 -9.43 -5.96 31.09
N ILE A 384 -8.87 -6.25 29.90
CA ILE A 384 -9.02 -5.43 28.70
C ILE A 384 -10.49 -5.30 28.32
N LEU A 385 -11.24 -6.42 28.30
CA LEU A 385 -12.64 -6.43 27.92
C LEU A 385 -13.51 -5.68 28.94
N ASN A 386 -13.23 -5.81 30.24
CA ASN A 386 -13.90 -5.01 31.27
C ASN A 386 -13.69 -3.50 31.07
N GLU A 387 -12.45 -3.08 30.80
CA GLU A 387 -12.11 -1.67 30.54
C GLU A 387 -12.81 -1.15 29.27
N ALA A 388 -12.79 -1.93 28.20
CA ALA A 388 -13.43 -1.58 26.92
C ALA A 388 -14.96 -1.46 27.06
N VAL A 389 -15.60 -2.40 27.75
CA VAL A 389 -17.05 -2.39 28.00
C VAL A 389 -17.47 -1.25 28.91
N ASN A 390 -16.69 -0.93 29.94
CA ASN A 390 -16.97 0.22 30.81
C ASN A 390 -16.91 1.54 30.03
N THR A 391 -16.12 1.61 28.96
CA THR A 391 -16.01 2.79 28.12
C THR A 391 -17.07 2.82 27.03
N ASP A 392 -17.37 1.69 26.39
CA ASP A 392 -18.30 1.61 25.26
C ASP A 392 -18.98 0.24 25.14
N LEU A 393 -19.98 0.01 26.00
CA LEU A 393 -20.74 -1.24 26.01
C LEU A 393 -21.44 -1.54 24.68
N GLU A 394 -21.98 -0.53 24.01
CA GLU A 394 -22.80 -0.74 22.81
C GLU A 394 -21.98 -1.33 21.66
N HIS A 395 -20.79 -0.83 21.44
CA HIS A 395 -19.91 -1.36 20.40
C HIS A 395 -19.37 -2.76 20.73
N TYR A 396 -19.16 -3.09 22.01
CA TYR A 396 -18.66 -4.42 22.41
C TYR A 396 -19.77 -5.45 22.67
N ARG A 397 -21.05 -5.06 22.69
CA ARG A 397 -22.18 -5.97 22.96
C ARG A 397 -22.24 -7.15 21.96
N LEU A 398 -22.15 -6.86 20.67
CA LEU A 398 -22.17 -7.89 19.63
C LEU A 398 -20.93 -8.78 19.70
N PHE A 399 -19.77 -8.22 19.98
CA PHE A 399 -18.54 -8.97 20.19
C PHE A 399 -18.70 -9.99 21.33
N ILE A 400 -19.18 -9.56 22.49
CA ILE A 400 -19.41 -10.45 23.65
C ILE A 400 -20.40 -11.55 23.29
N TYR A 401 -21.50 -11.21 22.62
CA TYR A 401 -22.49 -12.18 22.19
C TYR A 401 -21.92 -13.23 21.25
N ASN A 402 -21.14 -12.83 20.27
CA ASN A 402 -20.52 -13.73 19.29
C ASN A 402 -19.48 -14.66 19.93
N HIS A 403 -18.79 -14.22 20.99
CA HIS A 403 -17.77 -14.99 21.68
C HIS A 403 -18.24 -15.60 23.01
N LYS A 404 -19.56 -15.62 23.27
CA LYS A 404 -20.11 -16.03 24.58
C LYS A 404 -19.69 -17.46 25.00
N SER A 405 -19.50 -18.38 24.06
CA SER A 405 -19.04 -19.74 24.37
C SER A 405 -17.65 -19.75 24.96
N LEU A 406 -16.69 -19.07 24.32
CA LEU A 406 -15.33 -18.94 24.81
C LEU A 406 -15.25 -18.17 26.13
N LEU A 407 -16.04 -17.08 26.25
CA LEU A 407 -16.08 -16.30 27.48
C LEU A 407 -16.67 -17.08 28.66
N ARG A 408 -17.65 -17.95 28.43
CA ARG A 408 -18.17 -18.89 29.45
C ARG A 408 -17.12 -19.92 29.86
N GLU A 409 -16.32 -20.41 28.91
CA GLU A 409 -15.26 -21.39 29.16
C GLU A 409 -14.16 -20.82 30.05
N ILE A 410 -13.73 -19.57 29.82
CA ILE A 410 -12.70 -18.94 30.63
C ILE A 410 -13.20 -18.42 31.98
N GLN A 411 -14.49 -18.08 32.11
CA GLN A 411 -15.06 -17.45 33.31
C GLN A 411 -14.73 -18.18 34.63
N PRO A 412 -14.82 -19.52 34.74
CA PRO A 412 -14.47 -20.25 35.97
C PRO A 412 -13.00 -20.12 36.36
N ASN A 413 -12.13 -19.91 35.37
CA ASN A 413 -10.67 -19.90 35.54
C ASN A 413 -10.12 -18.49 35.82
N LEU A 414 -10.97 -17.46 35.80
CA LEU A 414 -10.56 -16.08 36.08
C LEU A 414 -10.30 -15.88 37.58
N GLY A 415 -9.17 -15.25 37.87
CA GLY A 415 -8.84 -14.80 39.24
C GLY A 415 -9.88 -13.83 39.79
N VAL A 416 -9.92 -13.69 41.13
CA VAL A 416 -10.94 -12.85 41.81
C VAL A 416 -10.97 -11.43 41.27
N ASP A 417 -9.82 -10.84 41.03
CA ASP A 417 -9.67 -9.45 40.53
C ASP A 417 -9.93 -9.30 39.03
N TYR A 418 -10.09 -10.43 38.31
CA TYR A 418 -10.24 -10.47 36.85
C TYR A 418 -11.62 -10.97 36.39
N LYS A 419 -12.57 -11.11 37.32
CA LYS A 419 -13.94 -11.52 36.97
C LYS A 419 -14.61 -10.51 36.02
N PHE A 420 -15.42 -11.03 35.13
CA PHE A 420 -16.23 -10.19 34.26
C PHE A 420 -17.13 -9.26 35.05
N ASN A 421 -17.26 -8.02 34.63
CA ASN A 421 -18.23 -7.08 35.20
C ASN A 421 -19.70 -7.55 35.00
N SER A 422 -20.63 -6.84 35.63
CA SER A 422 -22.08 -7.21 35.60
C SER A 422 -22.68 -7.22 34.21
N ASP A 423 -22.21 -6.35 33.30
CA ASP A 423 -22.78 -6.22 31.97
C ASP A 423 -22.33 -7.37 31.07
N ILE A 424 -21.04 -7.71 31.08
CA ILE A 424 -20.50 -8.90 30.37
C ILE A 424 -21.18 -10.15 30.91
N SER A 425 -21.22 -10.33 32.24
CA SER A 425 -21.83 -11.49 32.89
C SER A 425 -23.30 -11.68 32.52
N ARG A 426 -24.05 -10.58 32.37
CA ARG A 426 -25.45 -10.60 31.94
C ARG A 426 -25.62 -11.02 30.48
N ILE A 427 -24.69 -10.58 29.59
CA ILE A 427 -24.77 -10.92 28.16
C ILE A 427 -24.41 -12.39 27.95
N ILE A 428 -23.36 -12.87 28.58
CA ILE A 428 -22.90 -14.27 28.41
C ILE A 428 -23.85 -15.28 29.09
N ALA A 429 -24.63 -14.87 30.09
CA ALA A 429 -25.62 -15.72 30.75
C ALA A 429 -26.86 -16.02 29.88
N LYS A 430 -27.16 -15.14 28.95
CA LYS A 430 -28.25 -15.31 27.97
C LYS A 430 -27.79 -16.16 26.79
#